data_68a0a997ea87c7109622b4c6bc958690
#
_entry.id   68a0a997ea87c7109622b4c6bc958690
#
_cell.length_a   1.000
_cell.length_b   1.000
_cell.length_c   1.000
_cell.angle_alpha   90.00
_cell.angle_beta   90.00
_cell.angle_gamma   90.00
#
_symmetry.space_group_name_H-M   'P 1'
#
loop_
_entity.id
_entity.type
_entity.pdbx_description
1 polymer ?
#
loop_
_entity_poly.entity_id
_entity_poly.type
_entity_poly.pdbx_seq_one_letter_code
_entity_poly.pdbx_strand_id
1 'polypeptide(L)'
;MGQKNIVLTGFTIAALVAAGGAPVYAQSSTTPKMEDKAKGAAEDTKDTTKSMTHEAKQGMSDSWITSKTKIALFSDDRVKGSQVHVETTGGTVMLRGKVDDAEAKTAAGEIAKGIDGVKSVKNELQVVAPGNRKAVDADDKQITKSIEDRFKQDPQLKNAKIDAKVNAGVVTLTGEVKSIGTSARASEVARSVAGVRSVKNDLTYASSSSLMPSQARN
;
A
#
# COMPACT_ATOMS: atom_id res chain seq x y z
N MET A 1 17.09 -19.94 48.10
CA MET A 1 17.56 -21.25 47.59
C MET A 1 16.65 -21.67 46.45
N GLY A 2 17.20 -21.82 45.24
CA GLY A 2 16.45 -22.28 44.07
C GLY A 2 17.03 -21.73 42.78
N GLN A 3 18.29 -22.10 42.45
CA GLN A 3 18.88 -21.80 41.14
C GLN A 3 18.27 -22.76 40.11
N LYS A 4 17.79 -22.23 38.96
CA LYS A 4 17.43 -23.04 37.81
C LYS A 4 18.44 -22.81 36.70
N ASN A 5 19.11 -23.93 36.39
CA ASN A 5 20.20 -24.09 35.44
C ASN A 5 19.78 -23.70 34.01
N ILE A 6 20.64 -22.91 33.38
CA ILE A 6 20.61 -22.64 31.93
C ILE A 6 21.43 -23.73 31.25
N VAL A 7 20.80 -24.57 30.46
CA VAL A 7 21.45 -25.55 29.58
C VAL A 7 21.83 -24.85 28.27
N LEU A 8 23.11 -24.66 28.10
CA LEU A 8 23.75 -24.14 26.89
C LEU A 8 24.04 -25.32 25.96
N THR A 9 23.25 -25.54 24.94
CA THR A 9 23.53 -26.55 23.91
C THR A 9 24.34 -25.89 22.78
N GLY A 10 25.64 -26.23 22.79
CA GLY A 10 26.55 -25.83 21.71
C GLY A 10 26.30 -26.65 20.44
N PHE A 11 26.16 -26.01 19.33
CA PHE A 11 26.21 -26.62 18.01
C PHE A 11 27.62 -26.46 17.45
N THR A 12 28.37 -27.56 17.44
CA THR A 12 29.63 -27.72 16.73
C THR A 12 29.39 -27.94 15.25
N ILE A 13 29.87 -27.06 14.41
CA ILE A 13 29.93 -27.24 12.95
C ILE A 13 31.22 -27.98 12.64
N ALA A 14 31.13 -29.24 12.20
CA ALA A 14 32.24 -30.01 11.64
C ALA A 14 32.38 -29.65 10.15
N ALA A 15 33.51 -29.09 9.78
CA ALA A 15 33.94 -28.92 8.40
C ALA A 15 34.43 -30.25 7.84
N LEU A 16 33.81 -30.78 6.80
CA LEU A 16 34.32 -31.90 6.01
C LEU A 16 34.80 -31.39 4.65
N VAL A 17 36.10 -31.34 4.48
CA VAL A 17 36.76 -31.18 3.18
C VAL A 17 36.88 -32.55 2.53
N ALA A 18 36.28 -32.75 1.38
CA ALA A 18 36.58 -33.88 0.50
C ALA A 18 36.82 -33.37 -0.92
N ALA A 19 38.05 -33.59 -1.35
CA ALA A 19 38.53 -33.36 -2.71
C ALA A 19 38.01 -34.44 -3.65
N GLY A 20 37.81 -34.10 -4.94
CA GLY A 20 37.88 -35.08 -6.00
C GLY A 20 36.77 -35.08 -7.03
N GLY A 21 37.11 -34.77 -8.28
CA GLY A 21 36.44 -35.33 -9.44
C GLY A 21 35.58 -34.39 -10.28
N ALA A 22 36.20 -33.74 -11.25
CA ALA A 22 35.49 -33.14 -12.37
C ALA A 22 35.12 -34.24 -13.40
N PRO A 23 33.91 -34.30 -13.95
CA PRO A 23 33.67 -34.93 -15.21
C PRO A 23 33.74 -33.92 -16.34
N VAL A 24 34.67 -34.20 -17.25
CA VAL A 24 34.80 -33.58 -18.56
C VAL A 24 33.59 -34.07 -19.41
N TYR A 25 32.73 -33.16 -19.82
CA TYR A 25 31.77 -33.46 -20.89
C TYR A 25 32.24 -32.82 -22.19
N ALA A 26 32.51 -33.69 -23.14
CA ALA A 26 32.95 -33.41 -24.48
C ALA A 26 32.00 -32.48 -25.24
N GLN A 27 32.60 -31.53 -25.93
CA GLN A 27 31.99 -30.70 -26.95
C GLN A 27 31.49 -31.55 -28.10
N SER A 28 30.22 -31.47 -28.45
CA SER A 28 29.71 -31.85 -29.75
C SER A 28 29.24 -30.60 -30.48
N SER A 29 30.08 -30.12 -31.36
CA SER A 29 29.80 -29.07 -32.31
C SER A 29 28.88 -29.60 -33.40
N THR A 30 27.70 -29.07 -33.51
CA THR A 30 26.91 -29.09 -34.74
C THR A 30 26.16 -27.79 -34.92
N THR A 31 26.76 -26.87 -35.67
CA THR A 31 26.12 -25.73 -36.28
C THR A 31 25.36 -26.18 -37.54
N PRO A 32 24.08 -25.83 -37.67
CA PRO A 32 23.48 -25.64 -38.98
C PRO A 32 23.54 -24.16 -39.33
N LYS A 33 24.30 -23.88 -40.36
CA LYS A 33 24.28 -22.67 -41.16
C LYS A 33 22.88 -22.50 -41.75
N MET A 34 22.17 -21.44 -41.36
CA MET A 34 21.04 -20.89 -42.11
C MET A 34 21.28 -19.39 -42.28
N GLU A 35 21.85 -19.06 -43.41
CA GLU A 35 21.80 -17.77 -44.03
C GLU A 35 20.47 -17.62 -44.77
N ASP A 36 20.00 -16.36 -44.77
CA ASP A 36 18.98 -15.80 -45.64
C ASP A 36 17.50 -16.13 -45.40
N LYS A 37 16.86 -15.32 -44.55
CA LYS A 37 15.61 -14.60 -44.88
C LYS A 37 15.08 -13.83 -43.68
N ALA A 38 15.52 -12.63 -43.47
CA ALA A 38 14.85 -11.68 -42.59
C ALA A 38 15.13 -10.20 -43.01
N LYS A 39 14.52 -9.82 -44.11
CA LYS A 39 14.21 -8.42 -44.37
C LYS A 39 12.70 -8.30 -44.45
N GLY A 40 12.06 -7.68 -43.48
CA GLY A 40 10.67 -7.29 -43.55
C GLY A 40 9.83 -7.66 -42.30
N ALA A 41 10.20 -7.21 -41.12
CA ALA A 41 9.27 -7.08 -39.95
C ALA A 41 9.99 -6.36 -38.80
N ALA A 42 10.38 -5.14 -39.00
CA ALA A 42 11.08 -4.38 -37.93
C ALA A 42 10.60 -2.94 -37.80
N GLU A 43 9.32 -2.66 -38.04
CA GLU A 43 8.80 -1.29 -37.85
C GLU A 43 7.55 -1.14 -36.99
N ASP A 44 6.90 -2.24 -36.55
CA ASP A 44 5.65 -2.12 -35.77
C ASP A 44 5.76 -2.48 -34.27
N THR A 45 6.98 -2.77 -33.78
CA THR A 45 7.16 -3.19 -32.37
C THR A 45 7.74 -2.11 -31.45
N LYS A 46 8.04 -0.91 -31.98
CA LYS A 46 8.66 0.15 -31.18
C LYS A 46 7.69 0.97 -30.33
N ASP A 47 6.42 1.03 -30.70
CA ASP A 47 5.45 1.89 -30.02
C ASP A 47 4.75 1.20 -28.84
N THR A 48 4.54 -0.12 -28.93
CA THR A 48 3.92 -0.90 -27.86
C THR A 48 4.86 -1.12 -26.66
N THR A 49 6.17 -1.21 -26.92
CA THR A 49 7.18 -1.39 -25.87
C THR A 49 7.42 -0.12 -25.07
N LYS A 50 7.20 1.06 -25.69
CA LYS A 50 7.39 2.36 -25.03
C LYS A 50 6.25 2.70 -24.09
N SER A 51 5.02 2.27 -24.40
CA SER A 51 3.84 2.44 -23.53
C SER A 51 3.93 1.55 -22.28
N MET A 52 4.28 0.26 -22.46
CA MET A 52 4.41 -0.69 -21.34
C MET A 52 5.57 -0.34 -20.39
N THR A 53 6.65 0.27 -20.89
CA THR A 53 7.77 0.69 -20.05
C THR A 53 7.45 1.93 -19.22
N HIS A 54 6.54 2.80 -19.65
CA HIS A 54 6.16 3.99 -18.89
C HIS A 54 5.21 3.66 -17.72
N GLU A 55 4.23 2.78 -17.92
CA GLU A 55 3.34 2.34 -16.85
C GLU A 55 4.05 1.43 -15.83
N ALA A 56 4.88 0.50 -16.30
CA ALA A 56 5.71 -0.33 -15.45
C ALA A 56 6.74 0.50 -14.64
N LYS A 57 7.27 1.58 -15.23
CA LYS A 57 8.21 2.47 -14.55
C LYS A 57 7.55 3.35 -13.50
N GLN A 58 6.27 3.77 -13.68
CA GLN A 58 5.51 4.50 -12.68
C GLN A 58 5.12 3.60 -11.50
N GLY A 59 4.65 2.38 -11.75
CA GLY A 59 4.29 1.43 -10.69
C GLY A 59 5.51 0.92 -9.90
N MET A 60 6.64 0.67 -10.57
CA MET A 60 7.90 0.34 -9.89
C MET A 60 8.45 1.51 -9.09
N SER A 61 8.28 2.74 -9.55
CA SER A 61 8.69 3.95 -8.83
C SER A 61 7.92 4.12 -7.52
N ASP A 62 6.59 3.97 -7.51
CA ASP A 62 5.77 4.11 -6.32
C ASP A 62 6.04 3.00 -5.30
N SER A 63 6.23 1.75 -5.74
CA SER A 63 6.62 0.65 -4.87
C SER A 63 8.01 0.85 -4.25
N TRP A 64 8.94 1.38 -5.03
CA TRP A 64 10.28 1.70 -4.54
C TRP A 64 10.25 2.84 -3.52
N ILE A 65 9.52 3.93 -3.79
CA ILE A 65 9.31 5.04 -2.86
C ILE A 65 8.69 4.54 -1.56
N THR A 66 7.64 3.72 -1.65
CA THR A 66 6.98 3.11 -0.49
C THR A 66 7.98 2.30 0.35
N SER A 67 8.79 1.46 -0.28
CA SER A 67 9.76 0.61 0.42
C SER A 67 10.87 1.44 1.07
N LYS A 68 11.44 2.41 0.35
CA LYS A 68 12.45 3.32 0.91
C LYS A 68 11.90 4.15 2.07
N THR A 69 10.69 4.68 1.93
CA THR A 69 10.04 5.44 3.00
C THR A 69 9.84 4.59 4.25
N LYS A 70 9.36 3.34 4.09
CA LYS A 70 9.22 2.41 5.22
C LYS A 70 10.55 2.15 5.92
N ILE A 71 11.61 1.86 5.16
CA ILE A 71 12.94 1.60 5.73
C ILE A 71 13.45 2.83 6.49
N ALA A 72 13.34 4.02 5.90
CA ALA A 72 13.78 5.26 6.53
C ALA A 72 13.02 5.56 7.83
N LEU A 73 11.69 5.37 7.83
CA LEU A 73 10.85 5.56 9.02
C LEU A 73 11.19 4.57 10.15
N PHE A 74 11.45 3.30 9.82
CA PHE A 74 11.82 2.30 10.83
C PHE A 74 13.24 2.46 11.37
N SER A 75 14.11 3.16 10.64
CA SER A 75 15.49 3.43 11.05
C SER A 75 15.64 4.68 11.90
N ASP A 76 14.65 5.56 11.94
CA ASP A 76 14.67 6.79 12.74
C ASP A 76 14.11 6.53 14.14
N ASP A 77 14.93 6.83 15.16
CA ASP A 77 14.58 6.55 16.58
C ASP A 77 13.35 7.32 17.07
N ARG A 78 13.05 8.48 16.48
CA ARG A 78 11.85 9.29 16.81
C ARG A 78 10.55 8.63 16.35
N VAL A 79 10.60 7.78 15.32
CA VAL A 79 9.44 7.10 14.73
C VAL A 79 9.42 5.61 15.07
N LYS A 80 10.54 5.08 15.57
CA LYS A 80 10.69 3.68 15.95
C LYS A 80 9.63 3.25 16.97
N GLY A 81 9.03 2.09 16.72
CA GLY A 81 7.93 1.58 17.57
C GLY A 81 6.54 2.11 17.20
N SER A 82 6.45 3.07 16.29
CA SER A 82 5.18 3.58 15.76
C SER A 82 4.50 2.58 14.82
N GLN A 83 3.17 2.67 14.73
CA GLN A 83 2.37 1.88 13.81
C GLN A 83 2.10 2.70 12.54
N VAL A 84 3.10 2.80 11.64
CA VAL A 84 3.00 3.61 10.43
C VAL A 84 2.74 2.75 9.20
N HIS A 85 1.69 3.06 8.47
CA HIS A 85 1.39 2.53 7.14
C HIS A 85 1.76 3.57 6.08
N VAL A 86 2.51 3.12 5.08
CA VAL A 86 2.96 3.96 3.97
C VAL A 86 2.35 3.43 2.68
N GLU A 87 1.73 4.30 1.93
CA GLU A 87 1.18 4.06 0.61
C GLU A 87 1.64 5.17 -0.33
N THR A 88 2.02 4.84 -1.56
CA THR A 88 2.45 5.82 -2.55
C THR A 88 1.64 5.67 -3.82
N THR A 89 1.16 6.78 -4.36
CA THR A 89 0.41 6.82 -5.63
C THR A 89 0.85 8.05 -6.42
N GLY A 90 1.40 7.85 -7.61
CA GLY A 90 1.87 8.92 -8.50
C GLY A 90 2.95 9.82 -7.87
N GLY A 91 3.77 9.28 -6.94
CA GLY A 91 4.77 10.03 -6.17
C GLY A 91 4.20 10.78 -4.96
N THR A 92 2.92 10.64 -4.65
CA THR A 92 2.31 11.15 -3.40
C THR A 92 2.39 10.08 -2.33
N VAL A 93 3.15 10.33 -1.27
CA VAL A 93 3.26 9.44 -0.11
C VAL A 93 2.16 9.77 0.89
N MET A 94 1.39 8.78 1.26
CA MET A 94 0.38 8.87 2.31
C MET A 94 0.85 8.09 3.54
N LEU A 95 0.93 8.78 4.67
CA LEU A 95 1.29 8.21 5.96
C LEU A 95 0.04 8.10 6.82
N ARG A 96 -0.30 6.88 7.25
CA ARG A 96 -1.44 6.58 8.13
C ARG A 96 -0.97 5.74 9.31
N GLY A 97 -1.71 5.79 10.41
CA GLY A 97 -1.41 4.98 11.58
C GLY A 97 -1.25 5.80 12.84
N LYS A 98 -0.54 5.23 13.82
CA LYS A 98 -0.40 5.79 15.17
C LYS A 98 1.07 6.00 15.50
N VAL A 99 1.39 7.17 16.00
CA VAL A 99 2.72 7.57 16.50
C VAL A 99 2.64 7.94 17.97
N ASP A 100 3.76 7.94 18.66
CA ASP A 100 3.81 8.13 20.12
C ASP A 100 3.47 9.56 20.53
N ASP A 101 3.99 10.52 19.79
CA ASP A 101 3.89 11.94 20.08
C ASP A 101 3.87 12.81 18.81
N ALA A 102 3.81 14.12 18.98
CA ALA A 102 3.79 15.08 17.89
C ALA A 102 5.13 15.19 17.18
N GLU A 103 6.25 14.95 17.86
CA GLU A 103 7.59 14.95 17.29
C GLU A 103 7.74 13.80 16.30
N ALA A 104 7.34 12.58 16.67
CA ALA A 104 7.31 11.42 15.80
C ALA A 104 6.43 11.65 14.55
N LYS A 105 5.28 12.33 14.70
CA LYS A 105 4.43 12.70 13.58
C LYS A 105 5.13 13.66 12.61
N THR A 106 5.79 14.68 13.14
CA THR A 106 6.51 15.67 12.33
C THR A 106 7.71 15.03 11.65
N ALA A 107 8.53 14.27 12.39
CA ALA A 107 9.68 13.54 11.88
C ALA A 107 9.30 12.58 10.74
N ALA A 108 8.22 11.82 10.89
CA ALA A 108 7.74 10.94 9.83
C ALA A 108 7.40 11.69 8.55
N GLY A 109 6.79 12.87 8.64
CA GLY A 109 6.52 13.73 7.49
C GLY A 109 7.78 14.26 6.81
N GLU A 110 8.78 14.67 7.59
CA GLU A 110 10.08 15.16 7.10
C GLU A 110 10.88 14.05 6.41
N ILE A 111 10.97 12.87 7.03
CA ILE A 111 11.62 11.70 6.47
C ILE A 111 11.01 11.33 5.12
N ALA A 112 9.67 11.27 5.05
CA ALA A 112 8.98 10.93 3.82
C ALA A 112 9.22 11.97 2.71
N LYS A 113 9.29 13.27 3.05
CA LYS A 113 9.61 14.34 2.08
C LYS A 113 11.03 14.26 1.55
N GLY A 114 11.97 13.74 2.34
CA GLY A 114 13.37 13.58 1.97
C GLY A 114 13.65 12.39 1.04
N ILE A 115 12.67 11.56 0.71
CA ILE A 115 12.85 10.42 -0.18
C ILE A 115 12.78 10.86 -1.64
N ASP A 116 13.79 10.47 -2.43
CA ASP A 116 13.85 10.76 -3.86
C ASP A 116 12.61 10.24 -4.58
N GLY A 117 12.05 11.04 -5.47
CA GLY A 117 10.85 10.72 -6.23
C GLY A 117 9.54 11.08 -5.53
N VAL A 118 9.56 11.51 -4.27
CA VAL A 118 8.38 12.00 -3.56
C VAL A 118 8.03 13.40 -4.04
N LYS A 119 6.82 13.54 -4.57
CA LYS A 119 6.27 14.83 -5.02
C LYS A 119 5.51 15.56 -3.92
N SER A 120 4.79 14.80 -3.09
CA SER A 120 4.04 15.34 -1.96
C SER A 120 3.87 14.30 -0.86
N VAL A 121 3.61 14.75 0.37
CA VAL A 121 3.34 13.90 1.52
C VAL A 121 2.03 14.31 2.17
N LYS A 122 1.13 13.34 2.34
CA LYS A 122 -0.09 13.45 3.13
C LYS A 122 0.13 12.74 4.46
N ASN A 123 0.36 13.51 5.52
CA ASN A 123 0.62 12.97 6.86
C ASN A 123 -0.69 12.92 7.68
N GLU A 124 -1.33 11.76 7.66
CA GLU A 124 -2.58 11.45 8.38
C GLU A 124 -2.32 10.63 9.66
N LEU A 125 -1.10 10.66 10.18
CA LEU A 125 -0.74 9.99 11.43
C LEU A 125 -1.49 10.59 12.62
N GLN A 126 -1.96 9.72 13.52
CA GLN A 126 -2.62 10.11 14.78
C GLN A 126 -1.64 9.93 15.93
N VAL A 127 -1.61 10.92 16.83
CA VAL A 127 -0.82 10.83 18.05
C VAL A 127 -1.59 10.01 19.08
N VAL A 128 -1.05 8.84 19.43
CA VAL A 128 -1.61 7.92 20.42
C VAL A 128 -0.47 7.34 21.24
N ALA A 129 -0.37 7.72 22.49
CA ALA A 129 0.65 7.23 23.40
C ALA A 129 0.65 5.68 23.45
N PRO A 130 1.82 5.02 23.56
CA PRO A 130 1.95 3.56 23.46
C PRO A 130 1.02 2.81 24.41
N GLY A 131 0.83 3.29 25.64
CA GLY A 131 -0.04 2.68 26.64
C GLY A 131 -1.54 2.68 26.27
N ASN A 132 -1.96 3.61 25.41
CA ASN A 132 -3.36 3.76 25.01
C ASN A 132 -3.69 3.07 23.68
N ARG A 133 -2.69 2.58 22.94
CA ARG A 133 -2.89 2.02 21.61
C ARG A 133 -3.86 0.84 21.59
N LYS A 134 -3.74 -0.10 22.54
CA LYS A 134 -4.64 -1.27 22.61
C LYS A 134 -6.09 -0.88 22.82
N ALA A 135 -6.36 0.11 23.68
CA ALA A 135 -7.71 0.60 23.91
C ALA A 135 -8.26 1.29 22.66
N VAL A 136 -7.47 2.19 22.04
CA VAL A 136 -7.86 2.87 20.80
C VAL A 136 -8.08 1.88 19.66
N ASP A 137 -7.26 0.83 19.54
CA ASP A 137 -7.44 -0.22 18.53
C ASP A 137 -8.73 -1.02 18.76
N ALA A 138 -9.12 -1.26 20.01
CA ALA A 138 -10.39 -1.92 20.33
C ALA A 138 -11.59 -1.04 20.00
N ASP A 139 -11.52 0.24 20.34
CA ASP A 139 -12.56 1.24 20.01
C ASP A 139 -12.69 1.40 18.49
N ASP A 140 -11.58 1.51 17.76
CA ASP A 140 -11.56 1.61 16.30
C ASP A 140 -12.24 0.40 15.63
N LYS A 141 -11.99 -0.81 16.13
CA LYS A 141 -12.65 -2.04 15.63
C LYS A 141 -14.15 -2.02 15.90
N GLN A 142 -14.57 -1.55 17.06
CA GLN A 142 -15.99 -1.45 17.41
C GLN A 142 -16.68 -0.40 16.53
N ILE A 143 -16.06 0.75 16.30
CA ILE A 143 -16.54 1.79 15.39
C ILE A 143 -16.66 1.24 13.98
N THR A 144 -15.63 0.55 13.46
CA THR A 144 -15.66 -0.07 12.13
C THR A 144 -16.85 -1.01 11.98
N LYS A 145 -17.02 -1.92 12.93
CA LYS A 145 -18.16 -2.85 12.94
C LYS A 145 -19.52 -2.14 12.95
N SER A 146 -19.64 -1.10 13.78
CA SER A 146 -20.88 -0.32 13.87
C SER A 146 -21.20 0.42 12.56
N ILE A 147 -20.18 0.91 11.84
CA ILE A 147 -20.34 1.54 10.53
C ILE A 147 -20.80 0.50 9.50
N GLU A 148 -20.15 -0.65 9.43
CA GLU A 148 -20.49 -1.73 8.50
C GLU A 148 -21.91 -2.24 8.72
N ASP A 149 -22.33 -2.43 9.97
CA ASP A 149 -23.67 -2.89 10.32
C ASP A 149 -24.72 -1.86 9.91
N ARG A 150 -24.47 -0.56 10.11
CA ARG A 150 -25.34 0.51 9.63
C ARG A 150 -25.41 0.59 8.11
N PHE A 151 -24.27 0.38 7.41
CA PHE A 151 -24.26 0.35 5.94
C PHE A 151 -25.10 -0.81 5.40
N LYS A 152 -25.06 -1.99 6.03
CA LYS A 152 -25.90 -3.15 5.65
C LYS A 152 -27.39 -2.90 5.89
N GLN A 153 -27.74 -2.10 6.90
CA GLN A 153 -29.14 -1.76 7.23
C GLN A 153 -29.69 -0.62 6.37
N ASP A 154 -28.84 0.24 5.83
CA ASP A 154 -29.25 1.36 5.00
C ASP A 154 -29.62 0.90 3.57
N PRO A 155 -30.85 1.17 3.09
CA PRO A 155 -31.31 0.72 1.77
C PRO A 155 -30.45 1.24 0.60
N GLN A 156 -29.82 2.42 0.75
CA GLN A 156 -28.98 3.04 -0.28
C GLN A 156 -27.56 2.50 -0.29
N LEU A 157 -27.07 1.96 0.86
CA LEU A 157 -25.70 1.54 1.06
C LEU A 157 -25.52 0.02 1.04
N LYS A 158 -26.54 -0.77 1.35
CA LYS A 158 -26.47 -2.24 1.50
C LYS A 158 -25.87 -2.98 0.30
N ASN A 159 -25.96 -2.41 -0.89
CA ASN A 159 -25.43 -2.99 -2.13
C ASN A 159 -24.16 -2.24 -2.64
N ALA A 160 -23.67 -1.26 -1.90
CA ALA A 160 -22.48 -0.52 -2.25
C ALA A 160 -21.21 -1.23 -1.73
N LYS A 161 -20.15 -1.23 -2.55
CA LYS A 161 -18.86 -1.78 -2.15
C LYS A 161 -18.06 -0.68 -1.44
N ILE A 162 -18.32 -0.48 -0.17
CA ILE A 162 -17.66 0.54 0.66
C ILE A 162 -16.82 -0.16 1.71
N ASP A 163 -15.54 0.17 1.75
CA ASP A 163 -14.60 -0.23 2.80
C ASP A 163 -14.43 0.94 3.77
N ALA A 164 -14.62 0.70 5.06
CA ALA A 164 -14.47 1.68 6.12
C ALA A 164 -13.27 1.33 6.99
N LYS A 165 -12.26 2.17 7.02
CA LYS A 165 -11.09 2.05 7.89
C LYS A 165 -11.11 3.10 8.96
N VAL A 166 -10.93 2.70 10.22
CA VAL A 166 -10.90 3.61 11.37
C VAL A 166 -9.52 3.63 11.99
N ASN A 167 -9.03 4.83 12.29
CA ASN A 167 -7.75 5.05 12.96
C ASN A 167 -7.87 6.19 13.97
N ALA A 168 -7.82 5.88 15.25
CA ALA A 168 -8.05 6.79 16.36
C ALA A 168 -9.34 7.65 16.20
N GLY A 169 -10.44 7.00 15.77
CA GLY A 169 -11.73 7.64 15.53
C GLY A 169 -11.84 8.42 14.21
N VAL A 170 -10.80 8.44 13.39
CA VAL A 170 -10.84 9.01 12.03
C VAL A 170 -11.23 7.91 11.05
N VAL A 171 -12.37 8.07 10.40
CA VAL A 171 -12.92 7.12 9.42
C VAL A 171 -12.47 7.51 8.02
N THR A 172 -11.92 6.58 7.27
CA THR A 172 -11.68 6.72 5.83
C THR A 172 -12.59 5.76 5.08
N LEU A 173 -13.43 6.30 4.20
CA LEU A 173 -14.31 5.52 3.33
C LEU A 173 -13.66 5.40 1.96
N THR A 174 -13.47 4.17 1.49
CA THR A 174 -12.92 3.87 0.16
C THR A 174 -13.84 2.89 -0.58
N GLY A 175 -13.71 2.85 -1.90
CA GLY A 175 -14.51 1.97 -2.75
C GLY A 175 -15.26 2.72 -3.84
N GLU A 176 -16.17 2.01 -4.50
CA GLU A 176 -16.94 2.55 -5.61
C GLU A 176 -18.45 2.55 -5.28
N VAL A 177 -19.09 3.68 -5.53
CA VAL A 177 -20.52 3.87 -5.34
C VAL A 177 -21.22 4.33 -6.63
N LYS A 178 -22.52 4.11 -6.72
CA LYS A 178 -23.30 4.39 -7.94
C LYS A 178 -23.49 5.90 -8.20
N SER A 179 -23.47 6.72 -7.17
CA SER A 179 -23.77 8.14 -7.29
C SER A 179 -23.12 8.96 -6.18
N ILE A 180 -23.01 10.26 -6.41
CA ILE A 180 -22.59 11.22 -5.40
C ILE A 180 -23.53 11.24 -4.17
N GLY A 181 -24.83 11.01 -4.38
CA GLY A 181 -25.82 10.91 -3.29
C GLY A 181 -25.52 9.71 -2.37
N THR A 182 -25.14 8.55 -2.93
CA THR A 182 -24.72 7.39 -2.16
C THR A 182 -23.42 7.67 -1.38
N SER A 183 -22.48 8.39 -1.98
CA SER A 183 -21.23 8.81 -1.32
C SER A 183 -21.51 9.77 -0.14
N ALA A 184 -22.39 10.75 -0.33
CA ALA A 184 -22.80 11.67 0.72
C ALA A 184 -23.51 10.93 1.87
N ARG A 185 -24.43 10.00 1.53
CA ARG A 185 -25.14 9.19 2.53
C ARG A 185 -24.20 8.33 3.36
N ALA A 186 -23.20 7.71 2.74
CA ALA A 186 -22.18 6.94 3.44
C ALA A 186 -21.43 7.79 4.49
N SER A 187 -21.05 9.02 4.12
CA SER A 187 -20.39 9.95 5.03
C SER A 187 -21.30 10.37 6.20
N GLU A 188 -22.59 10.58 5.94
CA GLU A 188 -23.58 10.93 6.96
C GLU A 188 -23.75 9.80 7.98
N VAL A 189 -23.98 8.57 7.48
CA VAL A 189 -24.13 7.38 8.31
C VAL A 189 -22.87 7.13 9.14
N ALA A 190 -21.69 7.24 8.55
CA ALA A 190 -20.44 7.07 9.28
C ALA A 190 -20.25 8.12 10.40
N ARG A 191 -20.60 9.40 10.15
CA ARG A 191 -20.53 10.46 11.17
C ARG A 191 -21.51 10.25 12.33
N SER A 192 -22.61 9.57 12.11
CA SER A 192 -23.61 9.31 13.15
C SER A 192 -23.21 8.22 14.15
N VAL A 193 -22.10 7.51 13.91
CA VAL A 193 -21.59 6.47 14.80
C VAL A 193 -20.83 7.08 15.98
N ALA A 194 -21.14 6.64 17.19
CA ALA A 194 -20.44 7.07 18.39
C ALA A 194 -18.94 6.76 18.31
N GLY A 195 -18.10 7.68 18.74
CA GLY A 195 -16.64 7.56 18.70
C GLY A 195 -16.00 8.06 17.40
N VAL A 196 -16.77 8.33 16.36
CA VAL A 196 -16.26 8.94 15.14
C VAL A 196 -15.95 10.41 15.35
N ARG A 197 -14.69 10.79 15.13
CA ARG A 197 -14.19 12.17 15.25
C ARG A 197 -14.26 12.93 13.94
N SER A 198 -13.93 12.25 12.86
CA SER A 198 -13.99 12.80 11.50
C SER A 198 -14.17 11.70 10.47
N VAL A 199 -14.72 12.07 9.30
CA VAL A 199 -14.89 11.16 8.15
C VAL A 199 -14.21 11.77 6.95
N LYS A 200 -13.28 11.01 6.37
CA LYS A 200 -12.67 11.26 5.08
C LYS A 200 -13.35 10.39 4.04
N ASN A 201 -13.89 11.02 3.02
CA ASN A 201 -14.61 10.34 1.96
C ASN A 201 -13.74 10.30 0.70
N ASP A 202 -13.12 9.15 0.45
CA ASP A 202 -12.32 8.83 -0.73
C ASP A 202 -13.09 7.86 -1.67
N LEU A 203 -14.43 7.87 -1.61
CA LEU A 203 -15.28 7.08 -2.49
C LEU A 203 -15.26 7.62 -3.92
N THR A 204 -15.11 6.70 -4.86
CA THR A 204 -15.23 6.98 -6.28
C THR A 204 -16.64 6.65 -6.79
N TYR A 205 -17.11 7.36 -7.79
CA TYR A 205 -18.39 7.05 -8.44
C TYR A 205 -18.22 7.10 -9.95
N ALA A 206 -18.86 6.16 -10.65
CA ALA A 206 -18.89 6.18 -12.10
C ALA A 206 -19.71 7.40 -12.55
N SER A 207 -19.02 8.42 -13.00
CA SER A 207 -19.67 9.57 -13.62
C SER A 207 -20.33 9.07 -14.91
N SER A 208 -21.65 9.16 -14.99
CA SER A 208 -22.46 8.82 -16.19
C SER A 208 -22.22 9.80 -17.36
N SER A 209 -21.02 10.35 -17.46
CA SER A 209 -20.62 11.30 -18.51
C SER A 209 -20.39 10.64 -19.89
N SER A 210 -20.64 9.33 -20.04
CA SER A 210 -20.46 8.62 -21.34
C SER A 210 -21.72 8.49 -22.17
N LEU A 211 -22.83 9.12 -21.78
CA LEU A 211 -24.07 9.13 -22.58
C LEU A 211 -24.41 10.55 -23.04
N MET A 212 -23.49 11.23 -23.73
CA MET A 212 -23.91 12.23 -24.70
C MET A 212 -24.18 11.49 -26.01
N PRO A 213 -25.44 11.35 -26.45
CA PRO A 213 -25.71 10.91 -27.81
C PRO A 213 -25.12 11.98 -28.73
N SER A 214 -24.26 11.53 -29.63
CA SER A 214 -23.84 12.35 -30.80
C SER A 214 -25.10 12.81 -31.48
N GLN A 215 -25.54 14.07 -31.24
CA GLN A 215 -26.56 14.70 -31.98
C GLN A 215 -26.02 14.87 -33.41
N ALA A 216 -26.64 14.10 -34.30
CA ALA A 216 -26.45 14.16 -35.74
C ALA A 216 -26.44 15.62 -36.23
N ARG A 217 -25.39 16.00 -36.90
CA ARG A 217 -25.39 17.15 -37.79
C ARG A 217 -26.16 16.77 -39.06
N ASN A 218 -27.33 17.32 -39.24
CA ASN A 218 -27.94 17.53 -40.54
C ASN A 218 -27.36 18.80 -41.17
#